data_de1b32aecf6292788709fe7ecc19ccd7
#
_entry.id   de1b32aecf6292788709fe7ecc19ccd7
#
_cell.length_a   1.000
_cell.length_b   1.000
_cell.length_c   1.000
_cell.angle_alpha   90.00
_cell.angle_beta   90.00
_cell.angle_gamma   90.00
#
_symmetry.space_group_name_H-M   'P 1'
#
loop_
_entity.id
_entity.type
_entity.pdbx_description
1 polymer ?
#
loop_
_entity_poly.entity_id
_entity_poly.type
_entity_poly.pdbx_seq_one_letter_code
_entity_poly.pdbx_strand_id
1 'polypeptide(L)'
;MTLVLADTSVWVEHFRRANPVLQSLVATDQVLCHPLIVIELACGTPPAPRVRTLGDLKKLQQTVVATADETLALIEEERLYESGCGAVDVALLASVLLTSDALLWTADKKLDALAQRLGVAYNPVCH
;
A
#
# COMPACT_ATOMS: atom_id res chain seq x y z
N MET A 1 -15.97 7.90 3.12
CA MET A 1 -14.80 7.83 4.02
C MET A 1 -13.58 7.37 3.22
N THR A 2 -12.48 8.06 3.35
CA THR A 2 -11.24 7.69 2.66
C THR A 2 -10.56 6.51 3.35
N LEU A 3 -10.18 5.51 2.55
CA LEU A 3 -9.42 4.36 3.01
C LEU A 3 -8.00 4.47 2.45
N VAL A 4 -7.01 4.05 3.22
CA VAL A 4 -5.60 4.25 2.87
C VAL A 4 -4.88 2.91 2.87
N LEU A 5 -4.32 2.54 1.72
CA LEU A 5 -3.39 1.42 1.64
C LEU A 5 -1.98 1.96 1.90
N ALA A 6 -1.44 1.67 3.08
CA ALA A 6 -0.05 1.96 3.40
C ALA A 6 0.81 0.82 2.84
N ASP A 7 1.75 1.14 1.96
CA ASP A 7 2.60 0.11 1.38
C ASP A 7 3.70 -0.35 2.35
N THR A 8 4.51 -1.29 1.90
CA THR A 8 5.59 -1.87 2.70
C THR A 8 6.54 -0.81 3.24
N SER A 9 6.88 0.20 2.45
CA SER A 9 7.82 1.26 2.86
C SER A 9 7.31 2.05 4.07
N VAL A 10 6.02 2.35 4.09
CA VAL A 10 5.38 3.07 5.21
C VAL A 10 5.40 2.22 6.47
N TRP A 11 5.05 0.92 6.37
CA TRP A 11 5.08 0.01 7.51
C TRP A 11 6.50 -0.17 8.07
N VAL A 12 7.51 -0.32 7.20
CA VAL A 12 8.91 -0.48 7.64
C VAL A 12 9.37 0.76 8.41
N GLU A 13 9.07 1.95 7.93
CA GLU A 13 9.40 3.18 8.65
C GLU A 13 8.67 3.27 9.99
N HIS A 14 7.38 2.91 10.02
CA HIS A 14 6.58 2.89 11.23
C HIS A 14 7.15 1.92 12.29
N PHE A 15 7.62 0.76 11.85
CA PHE A 15 8.24 -0.21 12.77
C PHE A 15 9.53 0.30 13.38
N ARG A 16 10.27 1.15 12.68
CA ARG A 16 11.49 1.79 13.21
C ARG A 16 11.14 2.95 14.13
N ARG A 17 10.16 3.74 13.74
CA ARG A 17 9.73 4.93 14.45
C ARG A 17 8.25 5.14 14.19
N ALA A 18 7.45 4.99 15.24
CA ALA A 18 6.01 5.08 15.16
C ALA A 18 5.55 6.33 14.41
N ASN A 19 4.66 6.14 13.43
CA ASN A 19 4.10 7.22 12.64
C ASN A 19 2.72 7.59 13.20
N PRO A 20 2.54 8.81 13.72
CA PRO A 20 1.27 9.19 14.35
C PRO A 20 0.10 9.24 13.37
N VAL A 21 0.34 9.55 12.10
CA VAL A 21 -0.73 9.54 11.08
C VAL A 21 -1.22 8.12 10.85
N LEU A 22 -0.29 7.17 10.70
CA LEU A 22 -0.65 5.76 10.52
C LEU A 22 -1.40 5.22 11.75
N GLN A 23 -0.91 5.54 12.95
CA GLN A 23 -1.58 5.14 14.19
C GLN A 23 -3.03 5.66 14.25
N SER A 24 -3.24 6.91 13.87
CA SER A 24 -4.56 7.51 13.83
C SER A 24 -5.49 6.82 12.84
N LEU A 25 -4.97 6.50 11.64
CA LEU A 25 -5.75 5.79 10.62
C LEU A 25 -6.11 4.38 11.06
N VAL A 26 -5.19 3.67 11.72
CA VAL A 26 -5.48 2.34 12.28
C VAL A 26 -6.56 2.44 13.35
N ALA A 27 -6.47 3.42 14.24
CA ALA A 27 -7.44 3.61 15.32
C ALA A 27 -8.86 3.89 14.80
N THR A 28 -8.99 4.50 13.63
CA THR A 28 -10.27 4.82 13.00
C THR A 28 -10.68 3.83 11.92
N ASP A 29 -10.00 2.69 11.84
CA ASP A 29 -10.30 1.61 10.87
C ASP A 29 -10.25 2.08 9.41
N GLN A 30 -9.31 2.94 9.10
CA GLN A 30 -9.13 3.51 7.76
C GLN A 30 -7.95 2.95 7.00
N VAL A 31 -7.21 2.00 7.57
CA VAL A 31 -6.04 1.40 6.91
C VAL A 31 -6.43 0.11 6.22
N LEU A 32 -6.10 0.04 4.93
CA LEU A 32 -6.21 -1.17 4.13
C LEU A 32 -4.89 -1.93 4.14
N CYS A 33 -4.96 -3.24 3.96
CA CYS A 33 -3.80 -4.07 3.73
C CYS A 33 -3.99 -4.90 2.46
N HIS A 34 -2.90 -5.51 2.00
CA HIS A 34 -2.87 -6.30 0.78
C HIS A 34 -1.98 -7.52 1.03
N PRO A 35 -2.32 -8.70 0.48
CA PRO A 35 -1.50 -9.91 0.70
C PRO A 35 -0.02 -9.73 0.33
N LEU A 36 0.28 -8.98 -0.73
CA LEU A 36 1.66 -8.75 -1.14
C LEU A 36 2.45 -7.93 -0.12
N ILE A 37 1.80 -7.02 0.59
CA ILE A 37 2.44 -6.26 1.67
C ILE A 37 2.81 -7.19 2.82
N VAL A 38 1.90 -8.08 3.21
CA VAL A 38 2.18 -9.06 4.26
C VAL A 38 3.35 -9.96 3.86
N ILE A 39 3.38 -10.40 2.60
CA ILE A 39 4.47 -11.24 2.08
C ILE A 39 5.81 -10.48 2.13
N GLU A 40 5.83 -9.23 1.68
CA GLU A 40 7.07 -8.43 1.71
C GLU A 40 7.57 -8.21 3.13
N LEU A 41 6.66 -7.91 4.07
CA LEU A 41 7.03 -7.74 5.47
C LEU A 41 7.49 -9.06 6.09
N ALA A 42 6.91 -10.17 5.69
CA ALA A 42 7.32 -11.51 6.14
C ALA A 42 8.73 -11.87 5.65
N CYS A 43 9.13 -11.37 4.48
CA CYS A 43 10.49 -11.56 3.96
C CYS A 43 11.54 -10.75 4.71
N GLY A 44 11.12 -9.74 5.47
CA GLY A 44 12.00 -8.91 6.29
C GLY A 44 11.97 -9.32 7.75
N THR A 45 12.17 -8.34 8.63
CA THR A 45 12.21 -8.54 10.08
C THR A 45 11.14 -7.70 10.76
N PRO A 46 9.87 -8.12 10.69
CA PRO A 46 8.82 -7.39 11.40
C PRO A 46 9.02 -7.49 12.91
N PRO A 47 8.41 -6.57 13.70
CA PRO A 47 8.55 -6.59 15.16
C PRO A 47 8.17 -7.94 15.77
N ALA A 48 8.93 -8.36 16.79
CA ALA A 48 8.66 -9.58 17.53
C ALA A 48 7.43 -9.41 18.44
N PRO A 49 6.62 -10.44 18.65
CA PRO A 49 6.71 -11.74 17.96
C PRO A 49 6.15 -11.62 16.53
N ARG A 50 6.92 -12.09 15.57
CA ARG A 50 6.60 -11.90 14.16
C ARG A 50 5.26 -12.50 13.74
N VAL A 51 4.88 -13.64 14.33
CA VAL A 51 3.57 -14.28 14.04
C VAL A 51 2.42 -13.34 14.41
N ARG A 52 2.54 -12.64 15.53
CA ARG A 52 1.52 -11.69 15.99
C ARG A 52 1.44 -10.48 15.07
N THR A 53 2.58 -9.89 14.74
CA THR A 53 2.63 -8.71 13.85
C THR A 53 2.01 -9.02 12.49
N LEU A 54 2.41 -10.13 11.87
CA LEU A 54 1.85 -10.53 10.58
C LEU A 54 0.37 -10.89 10.69
N GLY A 55 -0.05 -11.51 11.79
CA GLY A 55 -1.45 -11.83 12.05
C GLY A 55 -2.31 -10.58 12.20
N ASP A 56 -1.81 -9.56 12.88
CA ASP A 56 -2.52 -8.29 13.06
C ASP A 56 -2.71 -7.57 11.72
N LEU A 57 -1.69 -7.58 10.86
CA LEU A 57 -1.78 -7.00 9.52
C LEU A 57 -2.85 -7.70 8.67
N LYS A 58 -2.96 -9.02 8.78
CA LYS A 58 -3.97 -9.81 8.05
C LYS A 58 -5.39 -9.52 8.53
N LYS A 59 -5.57 -9.00 9.73
CA LYS A 59 -6.88 -8.63 10.28
C LYS A 59 -7.37 -7.26 9.83
N LEU A 60 -6.50 -6.43 9.27
CA LEU A 60 -6.90 -5.14 8.73
C LEU A 60 -7.85 -5.35 7.56
N GLN A 61 -8.66 -4.35 7.26
CA GLN A 61 -9.50 -4.36 6.08
C GLN A 61 -8.63 -4.54 4.84
N GLN A 62 -9.07 -5.38 3.90
CA GLN A 62 -8.28 -5.72 2.71
C GLN A 62 -8.76 -4.92 1.50
N THR A 63 -7.82 -4.59 0.61
CA THR A 63 -8.16 -4.06 -0.72
C THR A 63 -8.80 -5.16 -1.56
N VAL A 64 -9.45 -4.78 -2.66
CA VAL A 64 -9.63 -5.69 -3.79
C VAL A 64 -8.23 -6.08 -4.27
N VAL A 65 -8.00 -7.35 -4.56
CA VAL A 65 -6.71 -7.82 -5.07
C VAL A 65 -6.79 -7.92 -6.59
N ALA A 66 -6.05 -7.05 -7.28
CA ALA A 66 -6.00 -7.09 -8.73
C ALA A 66 -5.41 -8.42 -9.21
N THR A 67 -6.01 -8.99 -10.26
CA THR A 67 -5.47 -10.17 -10.90
C THR A 67 -4.21 -9.82 -11.72
N ALA A 68 -3.46 -10.84 -12.11
CA ALA A 68 -2.32 -10.64 -13.00
C ALA A 68 -2.74 -9.96 -14.31
N ASP A 69 -3.86 -10.38 -14.89
CA ASP A 69 -4.37 -9.78 -16.13
C ASP A 69 -4.79 -8.33 -15.95
N GLU A 70 -5.45 -8.01 -14.84
CA GLU A 70 -5.82 -6.62 -14.52
C GLU A 70 -4.58 -5.74 -14.34
N THR A 71 -3.56 -6.27 -13.68
CA THR A 71 -2.29 -5.56 -13.49
C THR A 71 -1.58 -5.33 -14.83
N LEU A 72 -1.52 -6.35 -15.67
CA LEU A 72 -0.95 -6.23 -17.03
C LEU A 72 -1.70 -5.20 -17.86
N ALA A 73 -3.02 -5.20 -17.80
CA ALA A 73 -3.84 -4.22 -18.51
C ALA A 73 -3.52 -2.79 -18.08
N LEU A 74 -3.36 -2.57 -16.79
CA LEU A 74 -3.00 -1.24 -16.27
C LEU A 74 -1.63 -0.79 -16.79
N ILE A 75 -0.64 -1.70 -16.78
CA ILE A 75 0.70 -1.40 -17.31
C ILE A 75 0.64 -0.91 -18.74
N GLU A 76 -0.13 -1.61 -19.59
CA GLU A 76 -0.24 -1.26 -21.01
C GLU A 76 -1.07 0.02 -21.22
N GLU A 77 -2.21 0.13 -20.57
CA GLU A 77 -3.10 1.29 -20.72
C GLU A 77 -2.44 2.59 -20.28
N GLU A 78 -1.74 2.57 -19.16
CA GLU A 78 -1.11 3.75 -18.56
C GLU A 78 0.38 3.86 -18.91
N ARG A 79 0.92 2.95 -19.71
CA ARG A 79 2.33 2.93 -20.12
C ARG A 79 3.28 2.97 -18.94
N LEU A 80 3.07 2.07 -17.98
CA LEU A 80 3.87 2.03 -16.75
C LEU A 80 5.21 1.32 -16.91
N TYR A 81 5.46 0.71 -18.07
CA TYR A 81 6.78 0.17 -18.38
C TYR A 81 7.80 1.32 -18.39
N GLU A 82 9.00 1.04 -17.93
CA GLU A 82 10.07 2.05 -17.78
C GLU A 82 9.79 3.11 -16.70
N SER A 83 8.76 2.92 -15.86
CA SER A 83 8.46 3.86 -14.77
C SER A 83 9.45 3.75 -13.61
N GLY A 84 10.20 2.65 -13.55
CA GLY A 84 11.08 2.36 -12.43
C GLY A 84 10.39 1.63 -11.29
N CYS A 85 9.11 1.34 -11.41
CA CYS A 85 8.35 0.57 -10.43
C CYS A 85 8.31 -0.90 -10.81
N GLY A 86 8.42 -1.77 -9.81
CA GLY A 86 8.37 -3.22 -10.01
C GLY A 86 6.97 -3.79 -9.95
N ALA A 87 6.88 -5.10 -10.11
CA ALA A 87 5.62 -5.83 -10.21
C ALA A 87 4.73 -5.66 -8.98
N VAL A 88 5.31 -5.70 -7.78
CA VAL A 88 4.54 -5.53 -6.54
C VAL A 88 3.93 -4.14 -6.47
N ASP A 89 4.74 -3.10 -6.73
CA ASP A 89 4.26 -1.72 -6.70
C ASP A 89 3.08 -1.50 -7.65
N VAL A 90 3.20 -2.01 -8.87
CA VAL A 90 2.14 -1.87 -9.88
C VAL A 90 0.90 -2.67 -9.49
N ALA A 91 1.08 -3.85 -8.91
CA ALA A 91 -0.04 -4.66 -8.42
C ALA A 91 -0.80 -3.97 -7.28
N LEU A 92 -0.08 -3.29 -6.38
CA LEU A 92 -0.71 -2.49 -5.31
C LEU A 92 -1.49 -1.32 -5.90
N LEU A 93 -0.91 -0.62 -6.86
CA LEU A 93 -1.56 0.49 -7.53
C LEU A 93 -2.84 0.04 -8.24
N ALA A 94 -2.78 -1.08 -8.97
CA ALA A 94 -3.94 -1.65 -9.64
C ALA A 94 -5.03 -2.02 -8.62
N SER A 95 -4.65 -2.58 -7.49
CA SER A 95 -5.60 -2.97 -6.44
C SER A 95 -6.29 -1.76 -5.81
N VAL A 96 -5.55 -0.67 -5.58
CA VAL A 96 -6.12 0.59 -5.07
C VAL A 96 -7.13 1.16 -6.07
N LEU A 97 -6.80 1.15 -7.36
CA LEU A 97 -7.72 1.64 -8.41
C LEU A 97 -9.02 0.84 -8.48
N LEU A 98 -9.00 -0.43 -8.10
CA LEU A 98 -10.18 -1.30 -8.07
C LEU A 98 -10.96 -1.22 -6.75
N THR A 99 -10.43 -0.52 -5.75
CA THR A 99 -11.04 -0.43 -4.43
C THR A 99 -11.68 0.94 -4.24
N SER A 100 -12.98 0.97 -3.95
CA SER A 100 -13.71 2.23 -3.75
C SER A 100 -13.12 3.02 -2.58
N ASP A 101 -12.99 4.32 -2.76
CA ASP A 101 -12.52 5.28 -1.75
C ASP A 101 -11.10 5.05 -1.26
N ALA A 102 -10.30 4.24 -1.97
CA ALA A 102 -8.95 3.91 -1.56
C ALA A 102 -7.91 4.85 -2.17
N LEU A 103 -6.93 5.22 -1.35
CA LEU A 103 -5.74 5.95 -1.77
C LEU A 103 -4.50 5.14 -1.39
N LEU A 104 -3.42 5.35 -2.11
CA LEU A 104 -2.12 4.70 -1.86
C LEU A 104 -1.18 5.65 -1.14
N TRP A 105 -0.63 5.19 -0.01
CA TRP A 105 0.39 5.89 0.75
C TRP A 105 1.71 5.13 0.65
N THR A 106 2.72 5.77 0.10
CA THR A 106 4.05 5.19 -0.07
C THR A 106 5.13 6.23 0.21
N ALA A 107 6.28 5.76 0.71
CA ALA A 107 7.48 6.59 0.85
C ALA A 107 8.35 6.53 -0.41
N ASP A 108 8.06 5.65 -1.36
CA ASP A 108 8.78 5.53 -2.61
C ASP A 108 8.34 6.64 -3.57
N LYS A 109 9.28 7.47 -3.98
CA LYS A 109 8.98 8.63 -4.83
C LYS A 109 8.45 8.26 -6.21
N LYS A 110 8.93 7.17 -6.79
CA LYS A 110 8.49 6.72 -8.12
C LYS A 110 7.05 6.21 -8.08
N LEU A 111 6.73 5.40 -7.07
CA LEU A 111 5.37 4.90 -6.91
C LEU A 111 4.42 6.03 -6.54
N ASP A 112 4.83 6.95 -5.68
CA ASP A 112 4.00 8.10 -5.32
C ASP A 112 3.69 8.97 -6.55
N ALA A 113 4.67 9.19 -7.42
CA ALA A 113 4.45 9.95 -8.65
C ALA A 113 3.40 9.28 -9.55
N LEU A 114 3.41 7.96 -9.65
CA LEU A 114 2.39 7.23 -10.41
C LEU A 114 1.02 7.35 -9.74
N ALA A 115 0.96 7.21 -8.43
CA ALA A 115 -0.29 7.34 -7.68
C ALA A 115 -0.88 8.74 -7.84
N GLN A 116 -0.04 9.78 -7.81
CA GLN A 116 -0.48 11.15 -8.05
C GLN A 116 -1.03 11.33 -9.47
N ARG A 117 -0.31 10.81 -10.46
CA ARG A 117 -0.75 10.87 -11.87
C ARG A 117 -2.12 10.24 -12.06
N LEU A 118 -2.38 9.12 -11.38
CA LEU A 118 -3.65 8.40 -11.49
C LEU A 118 -4.72 8.87 -10.48
N GLY A 119 -4.43 9.90 -9.70
CA GLY A 119 -5.39 10.52 -8.81
C GLY A 119 -5.70 9.74 -7.54
N VAL A 120 -4.80 8.83 -7.11
CA VAL A 120 -5.02 7.97 -5.94
C VAL A 120 -3.93 8.08 -4.88
N ALA A 121 -3.14 9.13 -4.88
CA ALA A 121 -2.10 9.32 -3.88
C ALA A 121 -2.68 9.86 -2.57
N TYR A 122 -2.28 9.25 -1.45
CA TYR A 122 -2.54 9.79 -0.12
C TYR A 122 -1.35 10.66 0.30
N ASN A 123 -1.64 11.89 0.70
CA ASN A 123 -0.60 12.82 1.12
C ASN A 123 -0.80 13.22 2.60
N PRO A 124 -0.04 12.61 3.53
CA PRO A 124 -0.19 12.90 4.97
C PRO A 124 0.29 14.31 5.34
N VAL A 125 1.11 14.95 4.51
CA VAL A 125 1.68 16.28 4.79
C VAL A 125 0.61 17.37 4.77
N CYS A 126 -0.47 17.15 4.05
CA CYS A 126 -1.56 18.11 3.92
C CYS A 126 -2.50 18.17 5.12
N HIS A 127 -2.21 17.41 6.18
CA HIS A 127 -3.03 17.31 7.39
C HIS A 127 -2.35 17.89 8.64
#